data_a406407630e6db7c75d88551727f5b8f
#
_entry.id   a406407630e6db7c75d88551727f5b8f
#
_cell.length_a   1.000
_cell.length_b   1.000
_cell.length_c   1.000
_cell.angle_alpha   90.00
_cell.angle_beta   90.00
_cell.angle_gamma   90.00
#
_symmetry.space_group_name_H-M   'P 1'
#
loop_
_entity.id
_entity.type
_entity.pdbx_description
1 polymer ?
#
loop_
_entity_poly.entity_id
_entity_poly.type
_entity_poly.pdbx_seq_one_letter_code
_entity_poly.pdbx_strand_id
1 'polypeptide(L)'
;AIPAEKDMAAYLMVSHYDPTHSVHMAISYDGYTFTALNDAKPVIAGDTIADQKGIRDPHIFRGPDGAFYMSMTDLHAFGQREGFRETKWERDEEKYGWGNNRGIVLMKSWDLINWSHKNLRLPEVSKAYEDVACVWAPQTTWDAEKQKLMLYFTMHFGRELNKLYYAYVNEAYDKLESLPELLLQYPDPKSSAIDACITKIGDKYHMFYKTNDGRTGIRLALSDRANGPYELNGRWYDTSPVACEGPNLWKRIGENKWVLMYDIYGRKKHNFGFIETSDFVHFKNLGEFNEGVMKAVNFESPKHGAIIQITKEEAERLEKHWQTKK
;
A
#
# COMPACT_ATOMS: atom_id res chain seq x y z
N ALA A 1 -3.31 4.35 22.41
CA ALA A 1 -2.22 5.22 21.94
C ALA A 1 -1.15 4.38 21.24
N ILE A 2 -0.42 5.01 20.32
CA ILE A 2 0.70 4.34 19.65
C ILE A 2 1.81 4.10 20.68
N PRO A 3 2.37 2.88 20.79
CA PRO A 3 3.53 2.63 21.64
C PRO A 3 4.71 3.55 21.26
N ALA A 4 5.51 3.92 22.27
CA ALA A 4 6.71 4.73 22.02
C ALA A 4 7.71 3.95 21.17
N GLU A 5 8.50 4.64 20.34
CA GLU A 5 9.49 3.99 19.46
C GLU A 5 10.49 3.12 20.24
N LYS A 6 10.85 3.51 21.47
CA LYS A 6 11.73 2.71 22.33
C LYS A 6 11.15 1.32 22.67
N ASP A 7 9.84 1.15 22.54
CA ASP A 7 9.15 -0.12 22.80
C ASP A 7 8.94 -0.93 21.53
N MET A 8 9.29 -0.39 20.37
CA MET A 8 9.26 -1.13 19.12
C MET A 8 10.47 -2.05 19.02
N ALA A 9 10.26 -3.27 18.54
CA ALA A 9 11.29 -4.30 18.54
C ALA A 9 11.38 -5.07 17.21
N ALA A 10 10.44 -4.85 16.31
CA ALA A 10 10.38 -5.59 15.04
C ALA A 10 9.65 -4.78 13.98
N TYR A 11 9.69 -5.31 12.76
CA TYR A 11 9.01 -4.75 11.59
C TYR A 11 8.04 -5.77 11.03
N LEU A 12 6.86 -5.31 10.66
CA LEU A 12 5.87 -6.12 9.97
C LEU A 12 5.73 -5.64 8.53
N MET A 13 5.91 -6.54 7.58
CA MET A 13 5.63 -6.29 6.17
C MET A 13 4.34 -6.97 5.77
N VAL A 14 3.46 -6.24 5.10
CA VAL A 14 2.32 -6.79 4.37
C VAL A 14 2.58 -6.65 2.88
N SER A 15 2.15 -7.61 2.08
CA SER A 15 2.27 -7.57 0.62
C SER A 15 1.23 -8.50 0.00
N HIS A 16 1.01 -8.37 -1.30
CA HIS A 16 0.28 -9.41 -2.02
C HIS A 16 1.25 -10.26 -2.86
N TYR A 17 0.74 -11.36 -3.36
CA TYR A 17 1.48 -12.27 -4.21
C TYR A 17 0.58 -12.67 -5.36
N ASP A 18 1.04 -12.49 -6.60
CA ASP A 18 0.19 -12.68 -7.78
C ASP A 18 -0.49 -14.06 -7.83
N PRO A 19 0.21 -15.17 -7.55
CA PRO A 19 -0.45 -16.48 -7.58
C PRO A 19 -1.60 -16.66 -6.61
N THR A 20 -1.61 -15.94 -5.48
CA THR A 20 -2.65 -16.10 -4.45
C THR A 20 -3.65 -14.95 -4.41
N HIS A 21 -3.29 -13.75 -4.87
CA HIS A 21 -4.08 -12.53 -4.71
C HIS A 21 -4.64 -12.38 -3.30
N SER A 22 -3.77 -12.54 -2.33
CA SER A 22 -4.11 -12.54 -0.90
C SER A 22 -3.09 -11.74 -0.11
N VAL A 23 -3.40 -11.45 1.16
CA VAL A 23 -2.47 -10.78 2.08
C VAL A 23 -1.45 -11.79 2.59
N HIS A 24 -0.19 -11.45 2.42
CA HIS A 24 0.96 -12.16 3.00
C HIS A 24 1.66 -11.25 4.02
N MET A 25 2.24 -11.84 5.03
CA MET A 25 2.98 -11.12 6.05
C MET A 25 4.36 -11.71 6.28
N ALA A 26 5.33 -10.84 6.59
CA ALA A 26 6.67 -11.23 6.99
C ALA A 26 7.13 -10.35 8.15
N ILE A 27 7.97 -10.91 9.02
CA ILE A 27 8.52 -10.20 10.20
C ILE A 27 10.04 -10.09 10.07
N SER A 28 10.58 -8.95 10.52
CA SER A 28 12.01 -8.74 10.69
C SER A 28 12.30 -8.15 12.05
N TYR A 29 13.34 -8.65 12.72
CA TYR A 29 13.82 -8.08 13.99
C TYR A 29 14.95 -7.08 13.80
N ASP A 30 15.60 -7.07 12.64
CA ASP A 30 16.72 -6.17 12.36
C ASP A 30 16.43 -5.13 11.25
N GLY A 31 15.30 -5.26 10.55
CA GLY A 31 14.94 -4.39 9.44
C GLY A 31 15.68 -4.71 8.15
N TYR A 32 16.37 -5.84 8.10
CA TYR A 32 17.10 -6.33 6.93
C TYR A 32 16.62 -7.69 6.48
N THR A 33 16.45 -8.62 7.39
CA THR A 33 16.02 -10.00 7.11
C THR A 33 14.55 -10.14 7.47
N PHE A 34 13.72 -10.39 6.46
CA PHE A 34 12.29 -10.59 6.61
C PHE A 34 11.95 -12.06 6.39
N THR A 35 11.23 -12.66 7.33
CA THR A 35 10.82 -14.05 7.29
C THR A 35 9.31 -14.15 7.16
N ALA A 36 8.82 -14.87 6.14
CA ALA A 36 7.40 -15.02 5.91
C ALA A 36 6.70 -15.77 7.05
N LEU A 37 5.56 -15.26 7.46
CA LEU A 37 4.65 -15.95 8.37
C LEU A 37 3.86 -17.04 7.62
N ASN A 38 3.36 -18.02 8.33
CA ASN A 38 2.48 -19.08 7.81
C ASN A 38 3.10 -19.87 6.63
N ASP A 39 4.43 -20.09 6.67
CA ASP A 39 5.17 -20.76 5.59
C ASP A 39 4.93 -20.11 4.22
N ALA A 40 4.90 -18.77 4.18
CA ALA A 40 4.64 -17.98 2.98
C ALA A 40 3.25 -18.18 2.37
N LYS A 41 2.34 -18.83 3.08
CA LYS A 41 0.92 -18.93 2.69
C LYS A 41 0.18 -17.66 3.08
N PRO A 42 -0.99 -17.39 2.47
CA PRO A 42 -1.81 -16.25 2.85
C PRO A 42 -2.15 -16.22 4.34
N VAL A 43 -2.09 -15.03 4.93
CA VAL A 43 -2.59 -14.79 6.29
C VAL A 43 -4.04 -14.30 6.26
N ILE A 44 -4.46 -13.67 5.17
CA ILE A 44 -5.86 -13.35 4.87
C ILE A 44 -6.10 -13.71 3.41
N ALA A 45 -6.97 -14.67 3.18
CA ALA A 45 -7.28 -15.13 1.83
C ALA A 45 -8.15 -14.10 1.10
N GLY A 46 -7.73 -13.67 -0.08
CA GLY A 46 -8.42 -12.65 -0.87
C GLY A 46 -9.84 -13.04 -1.27
N ASP A 47 -10.08 -14.32 -1.52
CA ASP A 47 -11.41 -14.84 -1.89
C ASP A 47 -12.42 -14.80 -0.74
N THR A 48 -11.96 -14.61 0.49
CA THR A 48 -12.84 -14.52 1.66
C THR A 48 -13.29 -13.08 1.96
N ILE A 49 -12.64 -12.07 1.38
CA ILE A 49 -12.86 -10.66 1.74
C ILE A 49 -13.21 -9.76 0.56
N ALA A 50 -12.97 -10.18 -0.67
CA ALA A 50 -13.10 -9.32 -1.86
C ALA A 50 -14.21 -9.77 -2.80
N ASP A 51 -14.86 -8.80 -3.44
CA ASP A 51 -15.90 -9.07 -4.46
C ASP A 51 -15.31 -9.82 -5.66
N GLN A 52 -14.09 -9.46 -6.06
CA GLN A 52 -13.39 -10.10 -7.17
C GLN A 52 -12.60 -11.36 -6.77
N LYS A 53 -12.79 -11.83 -5.52
CA LYS A 53 -12.11 -13.02 -5.01
C LYS A 53 -10.60 -12.93 -4.96
N GLY A 54 -10.09 -11.70 -4.87
CA GLY A 54 -8.67 -11.43 -4.75
C GLY A 54 -8.41 -9.99 -4.29
N ILE A 55 -7.29 -9.77 -3.65
CA ILE A 55 -6.83 -8.44 -3.26
C ILE A 55 -5.44 -8.16 -3.82
N ARG A 56 -5.14 -6.88 -3.95
CA ARG A 56 -3.83 -6.38 -4.32
C ARG A 56 -3.47 -5.19 -3.44
N ASP A 57 -2.18 -4.81 -3.41
CA ASP A 57 -1.67 -3.57 -2.83
C ASP A 57 -2.03 -3.35 -1.35
N PRO A 58 -1.86 -4.33 -0.46
CA PRO A 58 -2.20 -4.11 0.93
C PRO A 58 -1.29 -3.05 1.56
N HIS A 59 -1.90 -2.15 2.32
CA HIS A 59 -1.22 -1.14 3.11
C HIS A 59 -1.66 -1.25 4.56
N ILE A 60 -0.72 -1.13 5.48
CA ILE A 60 -1.00 -1.16 6.91
C ILE A 60 -0.51 0.14 7.56
N PHE A 61 -1.33 0.70 8.45
CA PHE A 61 -1.08 1.95 9.15
C PHE A 61 -1.49 1.81 10.60
N ARG A 62 -0.68 2.28 11.53
CA ARG A 62 -1.07 2.35 12.93
C ARG A 62 -1.64 3.74 13.22
N GLY A 63 -2.92 3.80 13.61
CA GLY A 63 -3.60 5.05 13.93
C GLY A 63 -3.27 5.57 15.33
N PRO A 64 -3.65 6.83 15.62
CA PRO A 64 -3.40 7.44 16.94
C PRO A 64 -4.09 6.73 18.11
N ASP A 65 -5.15 5.97 17.82
CA ASP A 65 -5.83 5.12 18.80
C ASP A 65 -5.04 3.84 19.16
N GLY A 66 -3.95 3.58 18.44
CA GLY A 66 -3.13 2.38 18.60
C GLY A 66 -3.60 1.20 17.75
N ALA A 67 -4.74 1.30 17.08
CA ALA A 67 -5.24 0.26 16.21
C ALA A 67 -4.49 0.22 14.87
N PHE A 68 -4.55 -0.91 14.21
CA PHE A 68 -4.01 -1.12 12.88
C PHE A 68 -5.12 -1.01 11.83
N TYR A 69 -4.85 -0.25 10.79
CA TYR A 69 -5.76 -0.01 9.67
C TYR A 69 -5.13 -0.57 8.40
N MET A 70 -5.78 -1.53 7.78
CA MET A 70 -5.29 -2.13 6.54
C MET A 70 -6.29 -1.88 5.43
N SER A 71 -5.77 -1.41 4.29
CA SER A 71 -6.58 -1.18 3.09
C SER A 71 -5.92 -1.86 1.90
N MET A 72 -6.73 -2.28 0.94
CA MET A 72 -6.24 -2.98 -0.23
C MET A 72 -7.23 -2.87 -1.39
N THR A 73 -6.71 -3.06 -2.58
CA THR A 73 -7.50 -3.06 -3.82
C THR A 73 -8.32 -4.34 -3.91
N ASP A 74 -9.62 -4.22 -4.10
CA ASP A 74 -10.49 -5.36 -4.42
C ASP A 74 -10.32 -5.66 -5.91
N LEU A 75 -9.44 -6.59 -6.22
CA LEU A 75 -9.10 -6.95 -7.58
C LEU A 75 -8.39 -8.29 -7.63
N HIS A 76 -8.90 -9.20 -8.47
CA HIS A 76 -8.13 -10.36 -8.91
C HIS A 76 -7.82 -10.19 -10.40
N ALA A 77 -6.61 -9.78 -10.72
CA ALA A 77 -6.23 -9.42 -12.08
C ALA A 77 -6.36 -10.56 -13.09
N PHE A 78 -6.29 -11.82 -12.63
CA PHE A 78 -6.35 -13.00 -13.48
C PHE A 78 -7.62 -13.82 -13.32
N GLY A 79 -8.48 -13.48 -12.36
CA GLY A 79 -9.59 -14.33 -11.95
C GLY A 79 -10.60 -14.64 -13.06
N GLN A 80 -11.00 -13.61 -13.81
CA GLN A 80 -11.94 -13.79 -14.91
C GLN A 80 -11.30 -14.59 -16.05
N ARG A 81 -10.10 -14.22 -16.46
CA ARG A 81 -9.35 -14.89 -17.53
C ARG A 81 -9.13 -16.37 -17.21
N GLU A 82 -8.85 -16.69 -15.96
CA GLU A 82 -8.61 -18.04 -15.50
C GLU A 82 -9.89 -18.79 -15.16
N GLY A 83 -11.04 -18.13 -15.21
CA GLY A 83 -12.37 -18.76 -15.09
C GLY A 83 -12.74 -19.26 -13.69
N PHE A 84 -12.05 -18.81 -12.64
CA PHE A 84 -12.36 -19.28 -11.30
C PHE A 84 -13.28 -18.39 -10.48
N ARG A 85 -13.80 -17.33 -11.11
CA ARG A 85 -14.86 -16.53 -10.49
C ARG A 85 -15.75 -15.88 -11.52
N GLU A 86 -16.99 -15.63 -11.11
CA GLU A 86 -17.91 -14.71 -11.77
C GLU A 86 -18.48 -13.78 -10.71
N THR A 87 -18.52 -12.49 -10.97
CA THR A 87 -19.12 -11.53 -10.07
C THR A 87 -19.92 -10.47 -10.82
N LYS A 88 -20.96 -9.93 -10.18
CA LYS A 88 -21.72 -8.82 -10.73
C LYS A 88 -20.89 -7.53 -10.86
N TRP A 89 -19.71 -7.50 -10.25
CA TRP A 89 -18.81 -6.35 -10.27
C TRP A 89 -17.84 -6.36 -11.44
N GLU A 90 -17.74 -7.47 -12.15
CA GLU A 90 -16.88 -7.57 -13.31
C GLU A 90 -17.44 -6.77 -14.48
N ARG A 91 -16.54 -6.17 -15.23
CA ARG A 91 -16.87 -5.36 -16.40
C ARG A 91 -15.88 -5.59 -17.51
N ASP A 92 -16.29 -5.26 -18.73
CA ASP A 92 -15.50 -5.42 -19.93
C ASP A 92 -14.18 -4.64 -19.85
N GLU A 93 -13.07 -5.35 -19.99
CA GLU A 93 -11.73 -4.78 -20.01
C GLU A 93 -11.50 -3.82 -21.19
N GLU A 94 -12.13 -4.08 -22.32
CA GLU A 94 -12.04 -3.20 -23.50
C GLU A 94 -12.61 -1.83 -23.20
N LYS A 95 -13.70 -1.74 -22.46
CA LYS A 95 -14.36 -0.48 -22.09
C LYS A 95 -13.72 0.19 -20.88
N TYR A 96 -13.36 -0.56 -19.85
CA TYR A 96 -12.92 -0.02 -18.56
C TYR A 96 -11.42 -0.13 -18.31
N GLY A 97 -10.70 -0.89 -19.13
CA GLY A 97 -9.26 -1.09 -19.02
C GLY A 97 -8.85 -2.29 -18.17
N TRP A 98 -7.58 -2.60 -18.24
CA TRP A 98 -6.97 -3.66 -17.45
C TRP A 98 -7.10 -3.35 -15.95
N GLY A 99 -7.41 -4.39 -15.19
CA GLY A 99 -7.46 -4.24 -13.73
C GLY A 99 -8.64 -3.40 -13.26
N ASN A 100 -9.67 -3.23 -14.07
CA ASN A 100 -10.84 -2.46 -13.67
C ASN A 100 -11.49 -3.05 -12.43
N ASN A 101 -11.96 -2.17 -11.56
CA ASN A 101 -12.60 -2.54 -10.31
C ASN A 101 -13.47 -1.39 -9.82
N ARG A 102 -14.28 -1.63 -8.79
CA ARG A 102 -15.20 -0.64 -8.26
C ARG A 102 -15.04 -0.40 -6.77
N GLY A 103 -14.16 -1.11 -6.11
CA GLY A 103 -14.08 -1.05 -4.67
C GLY A 103 -12.74 -1.41 -4.09
N ILE A 104 -12.68 -1.22 -2.78
CA ILE A 104 -11.53 -1.50 -1.94
C ILE A 104 -11.99 -2.23 -0.69
N VAL A 105 -11.04 -2.87 -0.01
CA VAL A 105 -11.30 -3.56 1.26
C VAL A 105 -10.65 -2.77 2.39
N LEU A 106 -11.43 -2.50 3.44
CA LEU A 106 -10.97 -1.84 4.66
C LEU A 106 -11.05 -2.81 5.83
N MET A 107 -9.97 -2.93 6.58
CA MET A 107 -9.89 -3.82 7.74
C MET A 107 -9.22 -3.10 8.91
N LYS A 108 -9.75 -3.29 10.12
CA LYS A 108 -9.19 -2.72 11.35
C LYS A 108 -8.93 -3.83 12.36
N SER A 109 -7.80 -3.74 13.08
CA SER A 109 -7.43 -4.69 14.11
C SER A 109 -6.75 -3.98 15.28
N TRP A 110 -6.99 -4.51 16.48
CA TRP A 110 -6.31 -4.08 17.71
C TRP A 110 -5.11 -4.97 18.06
N ASP A 111 -5.03 -6.16 17.44
CA ASP A 111 -4.05 -7.19 17.84
C ASP A 111 -3.30 -7.82 16.65
N LEU A 112 -3.59 -7.41 15.41
CA LEU A 112 -3.03 -7.96 14.16
C LEU A 112 -3.53 -9.37 13.81
N ILE A 113 -4.39 -9.96 14.62
CA ILE A 113 -4.94 -11.31 14.43
C ILE A 113 -6.41 -11.25 14.04
N ASN A 114 -7.17 -10.46 14.77
CA ASN A 114 -8.62 -10.33 14.57
C ASN A 114 -8.90 -9.02 13.84
N TRP A 115 -9.53 -9.12 12.68
CA TRP A 115 -9.77 -7.98 11.78
C TRP A 115 -11.26 -7.78 11.55
N SER A 116 -11.71 -6.52 11.64
CA SER A 116 -12.99 -6.14 11.04
C SER A 116 -12.83 -6.10 9.52
N HIS A 117 -13.94 -6.11 8.79
CA HIS A 117 -13.92 -6.18 7.34
C HIS A 117 -15.06 -5.37 6.75
N LYS A 118 -14.74 -4.51 5.78
CA LYS A 118 -15.72 -3.74 5.02
C LYS A 118 -15.31 -3.68 3.55
N ASN A 119 -16.23 -4.07 2.68
CA ASN A 119 -16.12 -3.80 1.25
C ASN A 119 -16.68 -2.40 0.98
N LEU A 120 -15.80 -1.47 0.64
CA LEU A 120 -16.21 -0.11 0.25
C LEU A 120 -16.35 -0.07 -1.27
N ARG A 121 -17.60 -0.06 -1.74
CA ARG A 121 -17.92 -0.03 -3.17
C ARG A 121 -18.26 1.39 -3.57
N LEU A 122 -17.48 1.99 -4.46
CA LEU A 122 -17.64 3.40 -4.85
C LEU A 122 -19.02 3.69 -5.44
N PRO A 123 -19.62 2.83 -6.28
CA PRO A 123 -20.99 3.05 -6.77
C PRO A 123 -22.05 3.16 -5.66
N GLU A 124 -21.81 2.55 -4.50
CA GLU A 124 -22.72 2.65 -3.35
C GLU A 124 -22.50 3.94 -2.54
N VAL A 125 -21.34 4.59 -2.69
CA VAL A 125 -21.04 5.86 -2.03
C VAL A 125 -21.79 7.01 -2.70
N SER A 126 -21.80 7.05 -4.03
CA SER A 126 -22.49 8.05 -4.82
C SER A 126 -22.76 7.55 -6.24
N LYS A 127 -23.86 8.00 -6.80
CA LYS A 127 -24.18 7.73 -8.22
C LYS A 127 -23.11 8.25 -9.17
N ALA A 128 -22.35 9.27 -8.78
CA ALA A 128 -21.25 9.80 -9.57
C ALA A 128 -20.15 8.76 -9.86
N TYR A 129 -20.08 7.68 -9.09
CA TYR A 129 -19.05 6.64 -9.22
C TYR A 129 -19.55 5.36 -9.90
N GLU A 130 -20.74 5.36 -10.48
CA GLU A 130 -21.28 4.17 -11.18
C GLU A 130 -20.34 3.66 -12.28
N ASP A 131 -19.71 4.58 -13.00
CA ASP A 131 -18.81 4.26 -14.12
C ASP A 131 -17.32 4.39 -13.79
N VAL A 132 -16.97 4.39 -12.51
CA VAL A 132 -15.55 4.40 -12.13
C VAL A 132 -14.83 3.22 -12.79
N ALA A 133 -13.70 3.48 -13.43
CA ALA A 133 -12.93 2.45 -14.11
C ALA A 133 -12.01 1.69 -13.16
N CYS A 134 -11.38 2.38 -12.22
CA CYS A 134 -10.57 1.74 -11.20
C CYS A 134 -10.57 2.51 -9.88
N VAL A 135 -10.32 1.77 -8.80
CA VAL A 135 -10.02 2.29 -7.46
C VAL A 135 -8.87 1.45 -6.94
N TRP A 136 -7.64 1.96 -7.00
CA TRP A 136 -6.43 1.19 -6.73
C TRP A 136 -5.62 1.71 -5.57
N ALA A 137 -4.89 0.79 -4.93
CA ALA A 137 -3.84 1.07 -3.97
C ALA A 137 -4.26 2.05 -2.87
N PRO A 138 -5.36 1.78 -2.16
CA PRO A 138 -5.81 2.63 -1.07
C PRO A 138 -4.81 2.56 0.09
N GLN A 139 -4.54 3.72 0.67
CA GLN A 139 -3.70 3.85 1.85
C GLN A 139 -4.36 4.85 2.81
N THR A 140 -3.94 4.82 4.07
CA THR A 140 -4.47 5.69 5.11
C THR A 140 -3.34 6.40 5.83
N THR A 141 -3.55 7.68 6.12
CA THR A 141 -2.68 8.46 6.99
C THR A 141 -3.53 9.27 7.98
N TRP A 142 -2.90 9.84 8.97
CA TRP A 142 -3.56 10.72 9.92
C TRP A 142 -3.43 12.17 9.48
N ASP A 143 -4.55 12.85 9.28
CA ASP A 143 -4.57 14.28 9.05
C ASP A 143 -4.53 14.97 10.41
N ALA A 144 -3.36 15.46 10.78
CA ALA A 144 -3.12 16.06 12.10
C ALA A 144 -3.88 17.38 12.31
N GLU A 145 -4.13 18.14 11.23
CA GLU A 145 -4.88 19.40 11.29
C GLU A 145 -6.36 19.13 11.54
N LYS A 146 -6.93 18.19 10.79
CA LYS A 146 -8.36 17.85 10.89
C LYS A 146 -8.67 16.81 11.96
N GLN A 147 -7.65 16.16 12.53
CA GLN A 147 -7.80 15.10 13.51
C GLN A 147 -8.69 13.97 12.98
N LYS A 148 -8.39 13.52 11.77
CA LYS A 148 -9.14 12.47 11.06
C LYS A 148 -8.23 11.53 10.30
N LEU A 149 -8.72 10.31 10.10
CA LEU A 149 -8.11 9.35 9.18
C LEU A 149 -8.41 9.80 7.75
N MET A 150 -7.38 9.96 6.96
CA MET A 150 -7.48 10.30 5.55
C MET A 150 -7.12 9.08 4.70
N LEU A 151 -8.09 8.59 3.95
CA LEU A 151 -7.94 7.53 2.97
C LEU A 151 -7.61 8.17 1.63
N TYR A 152 -6.64 7.64 0.90
CA TYR A 152 -6.28 8.14 -0.42
C TYR A 152 -6.00 6.97 -1.36
N PHE A 153 -6.27 7.17 -2.64
CA PHE A 153 -6.23 6.09 -3.63
C PHE A 153 -6.12 6.65 -5.04
N THR A 154 -5.79 5.77 -5.96
CA THR A 154 -5.77 6.05 -7.41
C THR A 154 -7.14 5.77 -8.00
N MET A 155 -7.63 6.65 -8.87
CA MET A 155 -8.91 6.47 -9.53
C MET A 155 -8.91 7.14 -10.90
N HIS A 156 -9.67 6.60 -11.84
CA HIS A 156 -10.02 7.28 -13.08
C HIS A 156 -11.38 6.81 -13.59
N PHE A 157 -11.93 7.59 -14.51
CA PHE A 157 -13.18 7.33 -15.22
C PHE A 157 -12.89 7.18 -16.71
N GLY A 158 -13.62 6.29 -17.38
CA GLY A 158 -13.48 6.10 -18.82
C GLY A 158 -12.03 5.80 -19.22
N ARG A 159 -11.52 6.55 -20.17
CA ARG A 159 -10.13 6.45 -20.66
C ARG A 159 -9.23 7.57 -20.13
N GLU A 160 -9.67 8.29 -19.12
CA GLU A 160 -8.86 9.34 -18.49
C GLU A 160 -7.61 8.76 -17.84
N LEU A 161 -6.59 9.60 -17.63
CA LEU A 161 -5.40 9.21 -16.91
C LEU A 161 -5.69 9.07 -15.42
N ASN A 162 -4.96 8.17 -14.76
CA ASN A 162 -5.05 7.98 -13.33
C ASN A 162 -4.63 9.23 -12.57
N LYS A 163 -5.42 9.57 -11.56
CA LYS A 163 -5.18 10.67 -10.62
C LYS A 163 -5.30 10.15 -9.20
N LEU A 164 -4.76 10.91 -8.27
CA LEU A 164 -4.85 10.61 -6.86
C LEU A 164 -6.01 11.38 -6.21
N TYR A 165 -6.79 10.67 -5.41
CA TYR A 165 -7.95 11.20 -4.69
C TYR A 165 -7.83 10.89 -3.20
N TYR A 166 -8.54 11.67 -2.37
CA TYR A 166 -8.64 11.42 -0.94
C TYR A 166 -10.07 11.59 -0.45
N ALA A 167 -10.37 10.95 0.68
CA ALA A 167 -11.60 11.13 1.42
C ALA A 167 -11.32 10.83 2.89
N TYR A 168 -12.11 11.39 3.79
CA TYR A 168 -12.00 11.06 5.20
C TYR A 168 -12.83 9.83 5.52
N VAL A 169 -12.32 9.00 6.41
CA VAL A 169 -12.94 7.74 6.82
C VAL A 169 -13.13 7.74 8.33
N ASN A 170 -14.21 7.12 8.81
CA ASN A 170 -14.52 7.05 10.23
C ASN A 170 -13.55 6.13 11.01
N GLU A 171 -13.55 6.25 12.33
CA GLU A 171 -12.68 5.45 13.20
C GLU A 171 -13.00 3.95 13.17
N ALA A 172 -14.25 3.58 12.94
CA ALA A 172 -14.62 2.17 12.75
C ALA A 172 -14.07 1.59 11.45
N TYR A 173 -13.57 2.43 10.56
CA TYR A 173 -12.98 2.07 9.28
C TYR A 173 -13.94 1.29 8.37
N ASP A 174 -15.19 1.74 8.35
CA ASP A 174 -16.25 1.09 7.58
C ASP A 174 -17.12 2.06 6.74
N LYS A 175 -16.85 3.38 6.83
CA LYS A 175 -17.65 4.37 6.11
C LYS A 175 -16.84 5.63 5.79
N LEU A 176 -17.01 6.16 4.58
CA LEU A 176 -16.49 7.48 4.24
C LEU A 176 -17.35 8.57 4.91
N GLU A 177 -16.66 9.55 5.48
CA GLU A 177 -17.28 10.75 6.05
C GLU A 177 -17.36 11.91 5.07
N SER A 178 -16.66 11.77 3.93
CA SER A 178 -16.66 12.77 2.87
C SER A 178 -16.59 12.09 1.50
N LEU A 179 -17.01 12.79 0.46
CA LEU A 179 -16.84 12.31 -0.91
C LEU A 179 -15.38 12.47 -1.35
N PRO A 180 -14.87 11.58 -2.22
CA PRO A 180 -13.52 11.73 -2.76
C PRO A 180 -13.30 13.08 -3.44
N GLU A 181 -12.17 13.70 -3.14
CA GLU A 181 -11.69 14.93 -3.75
C GLU A 181 -10.31 14.71 -4.36
N LEU A 182 -9.97 15.54 -5.35
CA LEU A 182 -8.68 15.45 -6.03
C LEU A 182 -7.53 15.77 -5.07
N LEU A 183 -6.58 14.83 -4.93
CA LEU A 183 -5.36 15.00 -4.14
C LEU A 183 -4.21 15.48 -5.02
N LEU A 184 -4.01 14.83 -6.16
CA LEU A 184 -2.96 15.17 -7.12
C LEU A 184 -3.34 14.74 -8.53
N GLN A 185 -3.23 15.67 -9.45
CA GLN A 185 -3.22 15.43 -10.88
C GLN A 185 -1.82 15.78 -11.38
N TYR A 186 -1.17 14.85 -12.09
CA TYR A 186 0.15 15.11 -12.61
C TYR A 186 0.10 16.24 -13.66
N PRO A 187 1.04 17.22 -13.63
CA PRO A 187 0.96 18.40 -14.51
C PRO A 187 1.04 18.09 -16.01
N ASP A 188 1.85 17.09 -16.41
CA ASP A 188 1.88 16.66 -17.81
C ASP A 188 0.60 15.89 -18.14
N PRO A 189 -0.21 16.36 -19.10
CA PRO A 189 -1.48 15.70 -19.42
C PRO A 189 -1.34 14.32 -20.05
N LYS A 190 -0.14 13.89 -20.37
CA LYS A 190 0.16 12.56 -20.93
C LYS A 190 0.60 11.56 -19.89
N SER A 191 0.78 12.00 -18.64
CA SER A 191 1.33 11.17 -17.58
C SER A 191 0.35 11.02 -16.43
N SER A 192 0.33 9.84 -15.82
CA SER A 192 -0.50 9.55 -14.66
C SER A 192 0.28 9.67 -13.35
N ALA A 193 -0.44 9.80 -12.24
CA ALA A 193 0.08 9.66 -10.90
C ALA A 193 -0.72 8.56 -10.20
N ILE A 194 -0.03 7.56 -9.67
CA ILE A 194 -0.64 6.43 -8.97
C ILE A 194 0.19 6.03 -7.74
N ASP A 195 -0.37 5.18 -6.91
CA ASP A 195 0.35 4.51 -5.81
C ASP A 195 1.01 5.49 -4.84
N ALA A 196 0.24 6.46 -4.35
CA ALA A 196 0.76 7.40 -3.36
C ALA A 196 1.01 6.73 -2.01
N CYS A 197 2.11 7.13 -1.36
CA CYS A 197 2.42 6.78 0.02
C CYS A 197 2.76 8.06 0.78
N ILE A 198 1.90 8.46 1.72
CA ILE A 198 2.02 9.70 2.48
C ILE A 198 2.54 9.39 3.87
N THR A 199 3.62 10.07 4.27
CA THR A 199 4.20 9.98 5.62
C THR A 199 4.49 11.38 6.13
N LYS A 200 4.00 11.69 7.33
CA LYS A 200 4.33 12.95 7.99
C LYS A 200 5.68 12.83 8.68
N ILE A 201 6.60 13.72 8.34
CA ILE A 201 7.93 13.79 8.93
C ILE A 201 8.15 15.22 9.39
N GLY A 202 8.22 15.43 10.72
CA GLY A 202 8.22 16.76 11.28
C GLY A 202 6.90 17.47 10.98
N ASP A 203 6.95 18.62 10.33
CA ASP A 203 5.80 19.43 9.95
C ASP A 203 5.41 19.28 8.47
N LYS A 204 6.07 18.38 7.74
CA LYS A 204 5.83 18.15 6.31
C LYS A 204 5.24 16.76 6.04
N TYR A 205 4.28 16.71 5.11
CA TYR A 205 3.78 15.46 4.54
C TYR A 205 4.61 15.14 3.30
N HIS A 206 5.21 13.95 3.29
CA HIS A 206 6.00 13.42 2.18
C HIS A 206 5.14 12.41 1.44
N MET A 207 4.87 12.66 0.17
CA MET A 207 4.11 11.76 -0.68
C MET A 207 4.99 11.22 -1.78
N PHE A 208 5.42 9.98 -1.64
CA PHE A 208 6.05 9.24 -2.73
C PHE A 208 4.96 8.65 -3.62
N TYR A 209 5.16 8.68 -4.92
CA TYR A 209 4.17 8.18 -5.87
C TYR A 209 4.85 7.71 -7.15
N LYS A 210 4.12 6.90 -7.94
CA LYS A 210 4.58 6.45 -9.26
C LYS A 210 4.08 7.40 -10.34
N THR A 211 4.93 7.70 -11.31
CA THR A 211 4.53 8.36 -12.54
C THR A 211 5.27 7.75 -13.74
N ASN A 212 4.74 7.97 -14.94
CA ASN A 212 5.31 7.50 -16.19
C ASN A 212 5.79 8.66 -17.11
N ASP A 213 6.21 9.76 -16.50
CA ASP A 213 6.71 10.94 -17.22
C ASP A 213 8.15 10.74 -17.69
N GLY A 214 8.31 10.26 -18.92
CA GLY A 214 9.61 9.97 -19.54
C GLY A 214 10.18 8.59 -19.18
N ARG A 215 9.98 8.14 -17.97
CA ARG A 215 10.23 6.77 -17.49
C ARG A 215 9.21 6.43 -16.43
N THR A 216 9.11 5.17 -16.08
CA THR A 216 8.21 4.71 -15.02
C THR A 216 8.99 4.48 -13.72
N GLY A 217 8.72 5.30 -12.73
CA GLY A 217 9.43 5.24 -11.45
C GLY A 217 8.80 6.10 -10.37
N ILE A 218 9.57 6.37 -9.33
CA ILE A 218 9.10 6.99 -8.09
C ILE A 218 9.59 8.44 -7.99
N ARG A 219 8.64 9.34 -7.72
CA ARG A 219 8.89 10.75 -7.41
C ARG A 219 8.33 11.12 -6.05
N LEU A 220 8.65 12.31 -5.58
CA LEU A 220 8.24 12.83 -4.28
C LEU A 220 7.52 14.17 -4.47
N ALA A 221 6.45 14.35 -3.70
CA ALA A 221 5.78 15.64 -3.53
C ALA A 221 5.67 15.95 -2.04
N LEU A 222 5.74 17.24 -1.70
CA LEU A 222 5.72 17.72 -0.32
C LEU A 222 4.54 18.65 -0.10
N SER A 223 3.97 18.62 1.11
CA SER A 223 2.93 19.54 1.52
C SER A 223 3.00 19.81 3.02
N ASP A 224 2.50 21.00 3.41
CA ASP A 224 2.29 21.34 4.82
C ASP A 224 1.01 20.67 5.36
N ARG A 225 0.15 20.15 4.49
CA ARG A 225 -1.15 19.56 4.84
C ARG A 225 -1.29 18.16 4.23
N ALA A 226 -1.95 17.27 4.95
CA ALA A 226 -2.19 15.90 4.45
C ALA A 226 -2.91 15.89 3.10
N ASN A 227 -3.89 16.77 2.93
CA ASN A 227 -4.70 16.86 1.71
C ASN A 227 -4.16 17.86 0.67
N GLY A 228 -2.93 18.31 0.82
CA GLY A 228 -2.28 19.20 -0.14
C GLY A 228 -2.59 20.67 0.03
N PRO A 229 -2.21 21.52 -0.94
CA PRO A 229 -1.58 21.15 -2.21
C PRO A 229 -0.16 20.61 -2.05
N TYR A 230 0.18 19.64 -2.88
CA TYR A 230 1.50 19.03 -2.90
C TYR A 230 2.37 19.67 -3.97
N GLU A 231 3.60 20.03 -3.59
CA GLU A 231 4.60 20.56 -4.48
C GLU A 231 5.50 19.43 -4.99
N LEU A 232 5.55 19.26 -6.31
CA LEU A 232 6.32 18.21 -6.96
C LEU A 232 7.75 18.68 -7.21
N ASN A 233 8.72 17.76 -7.01
CA ASN A 233 10.06 17.98 -7.54
C ASN A 233 10.27 17.07 -8.75
N GLY A 234 11.13 17.36 -9.65
CA GLY A 234 11.34 16.57 -10.86
C GLY A 234 12.32 15.41 -10.70
N ARG A 235 12.70 15.06 -9.49
CA ARG A 235 13.71 14.04 -9.21
C ARG A 235 13.12 12.63 -9.25
N TRP A 236 13.88 11.69 -9.80
CA TRP A 236 13.62 10.25 -9.67
C TRP A 236 14.35 9.73 -8.43
N TYR A 237 13.63 9.00 -7.59
CA TYR A 237 14.17 8.48 -6.32
C TYR A 237 14.61 7.03 -6.40
N ASP A 238 13.88 6.18 -7.16
CA ASP A 238 14.24 4.78 -7.28
C ASP A 238 15.52 4.58 -8.09
N THR A 239 16.18 3.46 -7.84
CA THR A 239 17.34 2.98 -8.60
C THR A 239 16.98 1.72 -9.39
N SER A 240 15.70 1.51 -9.67
CA SER A 240 15.23 0.33 -10.38
C SER A 240 15.78 0.30 -11.82
N PRO A 241 16.26 -0.86 -12.30
CA PRO A 241 16.73 -1.00 -13.68
C PRO A 241 15.59 -1.03 -14.68
N VAL A 242 14.36 -1.26 -14.23
CA VAL A 242 13.14 -1.34 -15.06
C VAL A 242 12.00 -0.62 -14.35
N ALA A 243 10.81 -0.59 -14.93
CA ALA A 243 9.65 0.05 -14.33
C ALA A 243 9.38 -0.48 -12.92
N CYS A 244 9.12 0.44 -12.00
CA CYS A 244 8.75 0.15 -10.61
C CYS A 244 7.54 0.95 -10.18
N GLU A 245 6.89 0.49 -9.10
CA GLU A 245 5.66 1.05 -8.56
C GLU A 245 5.56 0.81 -7.06
N GLY A 246 4.45 1.17 -6.45
CA GLY A 246 4.14 0.83 -5.07
C GLY A 246 5.16 1.30 -4.05
N PRO A 247 5.53 2.59 -4.00
CA PRO A 247 6.49 3.05 -3.00
C PRO A 247 5.92 2.95 -1.60
N ASN A 248 6.77 2.59 -0.65
CA ASN A 248 6.46 2.62 0.77
C ASN A 248 7.66 3.13 1.55
N LEU A 249 7.43 4.13 2.39
CA LEU A 249 8.47 4.72 3.24
C LEU A 249 8.29 4.20 4.66
N TRP A 250 9.37 3.71 5.27
CA TRP A 250 9.36 3.26 6.66
C TRP A 250 10.63 3.64 7.38
N LYS A 251 10.52 3.84 8.68
CA LYS A 251 11.62 4.33 9.52
C LYS A 251 12.28 3.17 10.25
N ARG A 252 13.61 3.21 10.36
CA ARG A 252 14.36 2.29 11.23
C ARG A 252 14.15 2.64 12.68
N ILE A 253 13.92 1.62 13.49
CA ILE A 253 13.69 1.76 14.94
C ILE A 253 14.92 2.39 15.60
N GLY A 254 14.72 3.50 16.30
CA GLY A 254 15.76 4.17 17.08
C GLY A 254 16.83 4.88 16.28
N GLU A 255 16.70 4.96 14.96
CA GLU A 255 17.66 5.59 14.07
C GLU A 255 16.99 6.70 13.26
N ASN A 256 17.75 7.76 12.97
CA ASN A 256 17.29 8.80 12.03
C ASN A 256 17.55 8.35 10.60
N LYS A 257 16.92 7.22 10.23
CA LYS A 257 17.04 6.62 8.90
C LYS A 257 15.69 6.17 8.40
N TRP A 258 15.45 6.45 7.13
CA TRP A 258 14.24 6.09 6.42
C TRP A 258 14.59 5.21 5.23
N VAL A 259 13.78 4.18 5.00
CA VAL A 259 13.92 3.30 3.87
C VAL A 259 12.75 3.50 2.92
N LEU A 260 13.05 3.74 1.66
CA LEU A 260 12.06 3.74 0.59
C LEU A 260 12.12 2.38 -0.11
N MET A 261 11.02 1.66 -0.06
CA MET A 261 10.81 0.37 -0.70
C MET A 261 9.91 0.56 -1.91
N TYR A 262 10.15 -0.17 -2.98
CA TYR A 262 9.31 -0.13 -4.17
C TYR A 262 9.28 -1.48 -4.87
N ASP A 263 8.21 -1.70 -5.65
CA ASP A 263 7.93 -2.93 -6.39
C ASP A 263 8.51 -2.84 -7.80
N ILE A 264 9.51 -3.65 -8.09
CA ILE A 264 10.15 -3.74 -9.40
C ILE A 264 9.37 -4.76 -10.22
N TYR A 265 8.48 -4.27 -11.10
CA TYR A 265 7.55 -5.12 -11.84
C TYR A 265 7.86 -5.22 -13.33
N GLY A 266 8.69 -4.36 -13.87
CA GLY A 266 8.94 -4.24 -15.31
C GLY A 266 9.74 -5.38 -15.94
N ARG A 267 9.78 -6.54 -15.30
CA ARG A 267 10.47 -7.75 -15.76
C ARG A 267 9.72 -8.98 -15.26
N LYS A 268 10.09 -10.17 -15.78
CA LYS A 268 9.39 -11.42 -15.47
C LYS A 268 9.45 -11.79 -13.99
N LYS A 269 10.63 -11.68 -13.36
CA LYS A 269 10.78 -11.96 -11.93
C LYS A 269 10.66 -10.64 -11.15
N HIS A 270 9.56 -10.48 -10.44
CA HIS A 270 9.30 -9.32 -9.60
C HIS A 270 10.12 -9.39 -8.31
N ASN A 271 10.47 -8.23 -7.75
CA ASN A 271 11.16 -8.13 -6.48
C ASN A 271 10.97 -6.72 -5.90
N PHE A 272 11.29 -6.55 -4.62
CA PHE A 272 11.34 -5.21 -4.02
C PHE A 272 12.77 -4.67 -4.07
N GLY A 273 12.88 -3.37 -4.34
CA GLY A 273 14.11 -2.60 -4.22
C GLY A 273 14.05 -1.65 -3.03
N PHE A 274 15.22 -1.27 -2.52
CA PHE A 274 15.33 -0.49 -1.28
C PHE A 274 16.42 0.56 -1.41
N ILE A 275 16.11 1.79 -0.97
CA ILE A 275 17.09 2.85 -0.78
C ILE A 275 16.91 3.47 0.61
N GLU A 276 17.99 3.96 1.20
CA GLU A 276 18.00 4.46 2.57
C GLU A 276 18.53 5.90 2.63
N THR A 277 17.93 6.72 3.47
CA THR A 277 18.31 8.12 3.63
C THR A 277 18.17 8.61 5.07
N SER A 278 18.95 9.62 5.44
CA SER A 278 18.80 10.38 6.70
C SER A 278 18.34 11.82 6.46
N ASP A 279 18.39 12.30 5.22
CA ASP A 279 18.18 13.72 4.89
C ASP A 279 17.23 13.93 3.69
N PHE A 280 16.75 12.86 3.06
CA PHE A 280 15.93 12.88 1.84
C PHE A 280 16.60 13.56 0.63
N VAL A 281 17.91 13.77 0.70
CA VAL A 281 18.74 14.30 -0.39
C VAL A 281 19.71 13.23 -0.88
N HIS A 282 20.41 12.59 0.04
CA HIS A 282 21.38 11.52 -0.23
C HIS A 282 20.75 10.17 0.11
N PHE A 283 20.80 9.26 -0.85
CA PHE A 283 20.23 7.93 -0.69
C PHE A 283 21.32 6.87 -0.95
N LYS A 284 21.37 5.88 -0.06
CA LYS A 284 22.21 4.70 -0.22
C LYS A 284 21.38 3.59 -0.83
N ASN A 285 21.85 3.01 -1.93
CA ASN A 285 21.19 1.85 -2.53
C ASN A 285 21.45 0.61 -1.67
N LEU A 286 20.39 -0.03 -1.17
CA LEU A 286 20.48 -1.26 -0.40
C LEU A 286 20.28 -2.51 -1.28
N GLY A 287 20.00 -2.31 -2.57
CA GLY A 287 19.72 -3.41 -3.49
C GLY A 287 18.29 -3.93 -3.37
N GLU A 288 18.08 -5.07 -4.03
CA GLU A 288 16.83 -5.81 -3.97
C GLU A 288 16.89 -6.90 -2.90
N PHE A 289 15.74 -7.51 -2.58
CA PHE A 289 15.76 -8.71 -1.73
C PHE A 289 16.70 -9.78 -2.32
N ASN A 290 17.60 -10.26 -1.50
CA ASN A 290 18.59 -11.31 -1.81
C ASN A 290 19.65 -10.91 -2.85
N GLU A 291 19.72 -9.63 -3.22
CA GLU A 291 20.71 -9.06 -4.14
C GLU A 291 21.60 -8.00 -3.46
N GLY A 292 21.48 -7.85 -2.15
CA GLY A 292 22.21 -6.89 -1.34
C GLY A 292 22.06 -7.22 0.14
N VAL A 293 21.89 -6.21 0.98
CA VAL A 293 21.79 -6.39 2.43
C VAL A 293 20.40 -6.83 2.89
N MET A 294 19.39 -6.64 2.05
CA MET A 294 18.00 -7.03 2.38
C MET A 294 17.77 -8.49 2.02
N LYS A 295 17.20 -9.25 2.95
CA LYS A 295 16.97 -10.70 2.79
C LYS A 295 15.51 -11.06 2.96
N ALA A 296 14.99 -11.82 2.00
CA ALA A 296 13.70 -12.47 2.05
C ALA A 296 13.91 -13.96 2.35
N VAL A 297 13.39 -14.40 3.49
CA VAL A 297 13.49 -15.79 3.91
C VAL A 297 12.14 -16.46 3.74
N ASN A 298 12.11 -17.53 2.98
CA ASN A 298 10.93 -18.36 2.75
C ASN A 298 9.83 -17.67 1.92
N PHE A 299 10.16 -16.65 1.13
CA PHE A 299 9.25 -16.07 0.14
C PHE A 299 10.02 -15.42 -1.00
N GLU A 300 9.32 -15.20 -2.11
CA GLU A 300 9.87 -14.54 -3.30
C GLU A 300 8.79 -13.74 -4.02
N SER A 301 9.21 -12.84 -4.89
CA SER A 301 8.34 -12.07 -5.78
C SER A 301 7.15 -11.38 -5.06
N PRO A 302 7.40 -10.70 -3.93
CA PRO A 302 6.34 -9.95 -3.28
C PRO A 302 5.90 -8.80 -4.17
N LYS A 303 4.63 -8.41 -4.04
CA LYS A 303 4.07 -7.30 -4.80
C LYS A 303 3.55 -6.24 -3.84
N HIS A 304 3.71 -4.99 -4.21
CA HIS A 304 3.21 -3.76 -3.59
C HIS A 304 2.82 -3.94 -2.11
N GLY A 305 3.71 -3.58 -1.22
CA GLY A 305 3.51 -3.80 0.21
C GLY A 305 3.81 -2.58 1.06
N ALA A 306 3.73 -2.77 2.37
CA ALA A 306 4.03 -1.75 3.36
C ALA A 306 4.69 -2.37 4.59
N ILE A 307 5.54 -1.58 5.24
CA ILE A 307 6.25 -1.98 6.45
C ILE A 307 5.97 -0.99 7.56
N ILE A 308 5.66 -1.50 8.75
CA ILE A 308 5.51 -0.72 9.97
C ILE A 308 6.35 -1.31 11.10
N GLN A 309 6.62 -0.47 12.10
CA GLN A 309 7.22 -0.92 13.36
C GLN A 309 6.17 -1.56 14.25
N ILE A 310 6.53 -2.65 14.91
CA ILE A 310 5.68 -3.34 15.89
C ILE A 310 6.46 -3.65 17.17
N THR A 311 5.74 -3.88 18.27
CA THR A 311 6.33 -4.26 19.54
C THR A 311 6.74 -5.72 19.54
N LYS A 312 7.58 -6.10 20.51
CA LYS A 312 7.97 -7.50 20.71
C LYS A 312 6.74 -8.39 20.96
N GLU A 313 5.80 -7.91 21.76
CA GLU A 313 4.56 -8.65 22.07
C GLU A 313 3.72 -8.90 20.81
N GLU A 314 3.62 -7.90 19.95
CA GLU A 314 2.89 -8.01 18.69
C GLU A 314 3.56 -9.01 17.73
N ALA A 315 4.89 -8.95 17.62
CA ALA A 315 5.65 -9.90 16.83
C ALA A 315 5.50 -11.34 17.32
N GLU A 316 5.64 -11.55 18.63
CA GLU A 316 5.51 -12.87 19.24
C GLU A 316 4.09 -13.43 19.11
N ARG A 317 3.07 -12.57 19.21
CA ARG A 317 1.66 -12.96 19.01
C ARG A 317 1.43 -13.45 17.58
N LEU A 318 1.95 -12.73 16.60
CA LEU A 318 1.86 -13.13 15.19
C LEU A 318 2.59 -14.46 14.93
N GLU A 319 3.82 -14.60 15.43
CA GLU A 319 4.59 -15.81 15.25
C GLU A 319 3.92 -17.02 15.89
N LYS A 320 3.39 -16.86 17.10
CA LYS A 320 2.67 -17.92 17.82
C LYS A 320 1.39 -18.31 17.09
N HIS A 321 0.63 -17.34 16.59
CA HIS A 321 -0.63 -17.58 15.87
C HIS A 321 -0.39 -18.33 14.57
N TRP A 322 0.67 -17.97 13.85
CA TRP A 322 0.98 -18.54 12.54
C TRP A 322 2.04 -19.64 12.59
N GLN A 323 2.27 -20.23 13.75
CA GLN A 323 3.16 -21.38 13.85
C GLN A 323 2.70 -22.50 12.93
N THR A 324 3.66 -23.04 12.18
CA THR A 324 3.41 -24.26 11.42
C THR A 324 3.20 -25.40 12.40
N LYS A 325 2.03 -26.02 12.38
CA LYS A 325 1.82 -27.27 13.13
C LYS A 325 2.71 -28.34 12.51
N LYS A 326 3.63 -28.84 13.33
CA LYS A 326 4.46 -29.98 12.93
C LYS A 326 3.63 -31.26 12.84
#